data_43488e5d7b875354e1d443254ae6b91b
#
_entry.id   43488e5d7b875354e1d443254ae6b91b
#
_cell.length_a   1.000
_cell.length_b   1.000
_cell.length_c   1.000
_cell.angle_alpha   90.00
_cell.angle_beta   90.00
_cell.angle_gamma   90.00
#
_symmetry.space_group_name_H-M   'P 1'
#
loop_
_entity.id
_entity.type
_entity.pdbx_description
1 polymer ?
#
loop_
_entity_poly.entity_id
_entity_poly.type
_entity_poly.pdbx_seq_one_letter_code
_entity_poly.pdbx_strand_id
1 'polypeptide(L)'
;MPDYSIFNCDHSMGFTTRGCFRNCFFCIVPKMEGMIRKNSPIEEFHNPEHDTVELLDNNILYFEDWFMKNTDYLIKHDLKVIENGIDIRLVNKKNAERLHELNIKSDRLHFAFDDLSYENEVRSGIEILEEAGFKPRYLMCYILAWPGGFEDVWKRLEIIWKEYRIDPFVQVYNNSRKDKRIRKLARWCNKPQLRKTCEFGEYRDRR
;
A
#
# COMPACT_ATOMS: atom_id res chain seq x y z
N MET A 1 10.95 -1.85 -24.97
CA MET A 1 10.65 -2.88 -23.96
C MET A 1 11.95 -3.22 -23.24
N PRO A 2 11.98 -3.28 -21.89
CA PRO A 2 13.15 -3.70 -21.14
C PRO A 2 13.53 -5.17 -21.42
N ASP A 3 14.82 -5.49 -21.28
CA ASP A 3 15.31 -6.87 -21.36
C ASP A 3 15.27 -7.52 -19.96
N TYR A 4 14.22 -8.25 -19.70
CA TYR A 4 14.00 -8.92 -18.40
C TYR A 4 14.88 -10.16 -18.19
N SER A 5 15.49 -10.71 -19.26
CA SER A 5 16.36 -11.89 -19.18
C SER A 5 17.64 -11.62 -18.40
N ILE A 6 18.12 -10.36 -18.39
CA ILE A 6 19.33 -9.94 -17.65
C ILE A 6 19.23 -10.22 -16.15
N PHE A 7 18.02 -10.12 -15.58
CA PHE A 7 17.77 -10.30 -14.15
C PHE A 7 17.00 -11.57 -13.82
N ASN A 8 16.78 -12.48 -14.81
CA ASN A 8 15.91 -13.65 -14.68
C ASN A 8 14.53 -13.30 -14.09
N CYS A 9 13.98 -12.14 -14.47
CA CYS A 9 12.63 -11.74 -14.06
C CYS A 9 11.60 -12.51 -14.88
N ASP A 10 10.64 -13.11 -14.18
CA ASP A 10 9.51 -13.85 -14.75
C ASP A 10 8.24 -12.98 -14.89
N HIS A 11 8.38 -11.68 -14.64
CA HIS A 11 7.30 -10.70 -14.77
C HIS A 11 7.84 -9.36 -15.28
N SER A 12 6.97 -8.57 -15.90
CA SER A 12 7.28 -7.23 -16.34
C SER A 12 7.21 -6.25 -15.17
N MET A 13 8.08 -5.24 -15.15
CA MET A 13 8.06 -4.20 -14.13
C MET A 13 8.33 -2.83 -14.70
N GLY A 14 7.69 -1.82 -14.15
CA GLY A 14 7.90 -0.44 -14.59
C GLY A 14 7.11 0.58 -13.80
N PHE A 15 7.28 1.83 -14.22
CA PHE A 15 6.64 2.97 -13.61
C PHE A 15 5.68 3.61 -14.62
N THR A 16 4.39 3.66 -14.31
CA THR A 16 3.44 4.47 -15.09
C THR A 16 3.50 5.93 -14.66
N THR A 17 3.86 6.19 -13.40
CA THR A 17 4.15 7.53 -12.86
C THR A 17 5.47 7.54 -12.09
N ARG A 18 6.14 8.68 -12.04
CA ARG A 18 7.36 8.89 -11.25
C ARG A 18 7.19 10.10 -10.35
N GLY A 19 7.88 10.07 -9.19
CA GLY A 19 7.79 11.13 -8.20
C GLY A 19 6.54 11.05 -7.33
N CYS A 20 6.37 12.04 -6.46
CA CYS A 20 5.20 12.14 -5.59
C CYS A 20 4.92 13.61 -5.27
N PHE A 21 3.65 14.01 -5.21
CA PHE A 21 3.25 15.36 -4.82
C PHE A 21 3.18 15.53 -3.29
N ARG A 22 3.15 14.42 -2.54
CA ARG A 22 3.21 14.45 -1.09
C ARG A 22 4.63 14.76 -0.63
N ASN A 23 4.75 15.58 0.39
CA ASN A 23 6.05 15.91 0.99
C ASN A 23 6.14 15.29 2.39
N CYS A 24 5.93 13.97 2.47
CA CYS A 24 6.01 13.24 3.73
C CYS A 24 7.44 13.33 4.28
N PHE A 25 7.61 13.75 5.53
CA PHE A 25 8.93 14.03 6.14
C PHE A 25 9.86 12.80 6.18
N PHE A 26 9.31 11.60 6.16
CA PHE A 26 10.06 10.33 6.18
C PHE A 26 10.39 9.81 4.77
N CYS A 27 9.75 10.35 3.72
CA CYS A 27 9.83 9.81 2.37
C CYS A 27 10.98 10.43 1.58
N ILE A 28 11.77 9.58 0.91
CA ILE A 28 12.87 10.02 0.07
C ILE A 28 12.41 10.39 -1.36
N VAL A 29 11.24 9.92 -1.80
CA VAL A 29 10.78 10.03 -3.18
C VAL A 29 10.75 11.47 -3.70
N PRO A 30 10.19 12.47 -2.99
CA PRO A 30 10.20 13.84 -3.49
C PRO A 30 11.61 14.41 -3.70
N LYS A 31 12.58 13.95 -2.91
CA LYS A 31 13.98 14.39 -3.02
C LYS A 31 14.72 13.73 -4.18
N MET A 32 14.41 12.47 -4.48
CA MET A 32 15.09 11.71 -5.53
C MET A 32 14.44 11.86 -6.90
N GLU A 33 13.11 11.87 -6.94
CA GLU A 33 12.34 11.82 -8.18
C GLU A 33 11.60 13.12 -8.50
N GLY A 34 11.47 14.02 -7.51
CA GLY A 34 10.76 15.30 -7.64
C GLY A 34 9.23 15.16 -7.63
N MET A 35 8.57 16.15 -8.23
CA MET A 35 7.12 16.20 -8.35
C MET A 35 6.61 15.06 -9.23
N ILE A 36 5.39 14.61 -8.92
CA ILE A 36 4.75 13.55 -9.68
C ILE A 36 4.53 13.93 -11.14
N ARG A 37 4.82 12.99 -12.03
CA ARG A 37 4.63 13.12 -13.48
C ARG A 37 4.24 11.79 -14.09
N LYS A 38 3.53 11.82 -15.21
CA LYS A 38 3.31 10.64 -16.07
C LYS A 38 4.66 10.17 -16.59
N ASN A 39 4.83 8.86 -16.72
CA ASN A 39 6.03 8.23 -17.23
C ASN A 39 5.69 7.36 -18.46
N SER A 40 5.91 6.08 -18.42
CA SER A 40 5.63 5.18 -19.55
C SER A 40 4.27 4.49 -19.40
N PRO A 41 3.49 4.36 -20.45
CA PRO A 41 2.34 3.45 -20.40
C PRO A 41 2.83 1.99 -20.30
N ILE A 42 1.97 1.11 -19.77
CA ILE A 42 2.33 -0.30 -19.52
C ILE A 42 2.77 -1.00 -20.81
N GLU A 43 2.17 -0.67 -21.95
CA GLU A 43 2.51 -1.22 -23.27
C GLU A 43 4.00 -1.09 -23.63
N GLU A 44 4.69 -0.07 -23.11
CA GLU A 44 6.11 0.17 -23.42
C GLU A 44 7.05 -0.75 -22.63
N PHE A 45 6.62 -1.23 -21.45
CA PHE A 45 7.47 -2.07 -20.61
C PHE A 45 6.92 -3.50 -20.38
N HIS A 46 5.70 -3.80 -20.80
CA HIS A 46 5.15 -5.15 -20.72
C HIS A 46 5.76 -6.07 -21.79
N ASN A 47 6.35 -7.20 -21.35
CA ASN A 47 6.72 -8.29 -22.21
C ASN A 47 5.50 -9.21 -22.41
N PRO A 48 5.02 -9.42 -23.66
CA PRO A 48 3.85 -10.27 -23.94
C PRO A 48 3.96 -11.74 -23.48
N GLU A 49 5.16 -12.21 -23.17
CA GLU A 49 5.38 -13.55 -22.60
C GLU A 49 5.12 -13.61 -21.09
N HIS A 50 4.98 -12.45 -20.43
CA HIS A 50 4.73 -12.35 -19.00
C HIS A 50 3.23 -12.20 -18.71
N ASP A 51 2.70 -12.99 -17.79
CA ASP A 51 1.32 -12.90 -17.32
C ASP A 51 1.14 -11.92 -16.13
N THR A 52 2.23 -11.32 -15.68
CA THR A 52 2.26 -10.48 -14.49
C THR A 52 3.00 -9.17 -14.75
N VAL A 53 2.47 -8.08 -14.24
CA VAL A 53 3.09 -6.74 -14.27
C VAL A 53 3.24 -6.20 -12.84
N GLU A 54 4.46 -5.84 -12.46
CA GLU A 54 4.75 -5.11 -11.24
C GLU A 54 4.77 -3.60 -11.49
N LEU A 55 3.89 -2.88 -10.82
CA LEU A 55 3.79 -1.43 -10.87
C LEU A 55 4.61 -0.82 -9.72
N LEU A 56 5.72 -0.20 -10.07
CA LEU A 56 6.66 0.41 -9.12
C LEU A 56 6.29 1.85 -8.73
N ASP A 57 5.09 2.27 -9.06
CA ASP A 57 4.58 3.62 -8.88
C ASP A 57 4.56 4.04 -7.41
N ASN A 58 4.96 5.28 -7.13
CA ASN A 58 4.89 5.85 -5.79
C ASN A 58 3.50 6.40 -5.44
N ASN A 59 2.69 6.76 -6.46
CA ASN A 59 1.34 7.27 -6.28
C ASN A 59 0.53 7.15 -7.58
N ILE A 60 0.07 5.96 -7.89
CA ILE A 60 -0.57 5.62 -9.17
C ILE A 60 -1.92 6.32 -9.38
N LEU A 61 -2.65 6.67 -8.31
CA LEU A 61 -3.99 7.24 -8.40
C LEU A 61 -4.02 8.74 -8.71
N TYR A 62 -2.88 9.42 -8.69
CA TYR A 62 -2.84 10.89 -8.81
C TYR A 62 -3.37 11.42 -10.16
N PHE A 63 -3.02 10.78 -11.26
CA PHE A 63 -3.54 11.11 -12.58
C PHE A 63 -4.62 10.11 -12.97
N GLU A 64 -5.87 10.40 -12.61
CA GLU A 64 -6.98 9.45 -12.80
C GLU A 64 -7.11 8.94 -14.23
N ASP A 65 -7.08 9.84 -15.25
CA ASP A 65 -7.19 9.42 -16.65
C ASP A 65 -6.06 8.48 -17.07
N TRP A 66 -4.86 8.72 -16.55
CA TRP A 66 -3.69 7.90 -16.83
C TRP A 66 -3.77 6.54 -16.14
N PHE A 67 -4.26 6.52 -14.91
CA PHE A 67 -4.56 5.30 -14.17
C PHE A 67 -5.61 4.46 -14.93
N MET A 68 -6.71 5.05 -15.36
CA MET A 68 -7.76 4.35 -16.11
C MET A 68 -7.21 3.77 -17.41
N LYS A 69 -6.45 4.55 -18.20
CA LYS A 69 -5.82 4.08 -19.44
C LYS A 69 -4.91 2.86 -19.20
N ASN A 70 -4.05 2.91 -18.19
CA ASN A 70 -3.11 1.83 -17.90
C ASN A 70 -3.83 0.58 -17.39
N THR A 71 -4.87 0.75 -16.56
CA THR A 71 -5.65 -0.39 -16.06
C THR A 71 -6.55 -1.01 -17.13
N ASP A 72 -7.03 -0.24 -18.13
CA ASP A 72 -7.70 -0.79 -19.32
C ASP A 72 -6.80 -1.79 -20.05
N TYR A 73 -5.50 -1.50 -20.16
CA TYR A 73 -4.53 -2.43 -20.75
C TYR A 73 -4.40 -3.71 -19.93
N LEU A 74 -4.26 -3.60 -18.60
CA LEU A 74 -4.15 -4.75 -17.70
C LEU A 74 -5.36 -5.67 -17.79
N ILE A 75 -6.56 -5.11 -17.75
CA ILE A 75 -7.82 -5.86 -17.83
C ILE A 75 -7.96 -6.52 -19.23
N LYS A 76 -7.72 -5.76 -20.29
CA LYS A 76 -7.82 -6.26 -21.66
C LYS A 76 -6.93 -7.47 -21.94
N HIS A 77 -5.77 -7.53 -21.31
CA HIS A 77 -4.78 -8.60 -21.47
C HIS A 77 -4.81 -9.64 -20.34
N ASP A 78 -5.80 -9.55 -19.43
CA ASP A 78 -5.96 -10.45 -18.25
C ASP A 78 -4.68 -10.61 -17.44
N LEU A 79 -3.97 -9.50 -17.22
CA LEU A 79 -2.68 -9.50 -16.54
C LEU A 79 -2.84 -9.46 -15.02
N LYS A 80 -2.04 -10.24 -14.32
CA LYS A 80 -1.88 -10.14 -12.87
C LYS A 80 -1.09 -8.90 -12.52
N VAL A 81 -1.46 -8.24 -11.43
CA VAL A 81 -0.83 -7.00 -10.98
C VAL A 81 -0.17 -7.18 -9.63
N ILE A 82 1.09 -6.79 -9.53
CA ILE A 82 1.77 -6.54 -8.25
C ILE A 82 1.78 -5.02 -8.09
N GLU A 83 1.03 -4.51 -7.11
CA GLU A 83 0.97 -3.08 -6.82
C GLU A 83 1.88 -2.71 -5.65
N ASN A 84 2.34 -1.48 -5.59
CA ASN A 84 3.26 -0.98 -4.56
C ASN A 84 2.56 -0.14 -3.47
N GLY A 85 1.25 -0.30 -3.36
CA GLY A 85 0.39 0.45 -2.44
C GLY A 85 -0.24 1.69 -3.07
N ILE A 86 -1.41 2.06 -2.57
CA ILE A 86 -2.15 3.24 -3.01
C ILE A 86 -2.15 4.32 -1.92
N ASP A 87 -2.28 5.58 -2.33
CA ASP A 87 -2.62 6.67 -1.42
C ASP A 87 -4.14 6.65 -1.18
N ILE A 88 -4.56 6.11 -0.06
CA ILE A 88 -5.97 5.93 0.32
C ILE A 88 -6.77 7.25 0.26
N ARG A 89 -6.11 8.40 0.43
CA ARG A 89 -6.71 9.74 0.38
C ARG A 89 -7.09 10.20 -1.03
N LEU A 90 -6.66 9.47 -2.06
CA LEU A 90 -7.02 9.70 -3.47
C LEU A 90 -8.08 8.74 -3.98
N VAL A 91 -8.52 7.82 -3.12
CA VAL A 91 -9.57 6.87 -3.48
C VAL A 91 -10.89 7.61 -3.67
N ASN A 92 -11.55 7.34 -4.79
CA ASN A 92 -12.89 7.78 -5.12
C ASN A 92 -13.66 6.59 -5.73
N LYS A 93 -14.96 6.74 -5.92
CA LYS A 93 -15.81 5.66 -6.42
C LYS A 93 -15.29 5.06 -7.73
N LYS A 94 -14.90 5.90 -8.69
CA LYS A 94 -14.47 5.46 -10.03
C LYS A 94 -13.18 4.65 -9.99
N ASN A 95 -12.16 5.12 -9.26
CA ASN A 95 -10.90 4.39 -9.18
C ASN A 95 -10.99 3.17 -8.25
N ALA A 96 -11.87 3.18 -7.23
CA ALA A 96 -12.12 2.02 -6.38
C ALA A 96 -12.79 0.87 -7.14
N GLU A 97 -13.82 1.16 -7.96
CA GLU A 97 -14.44 0.19 -8.85
C GLU A 97 -13.40 -0.41 -9.81
N ARG A 98 -12.54 0.43 -10.41
CA ARG A 98 -11.45 -0.03 -11.28
C ARG A 98 -10.42 -0.89 -10.56
N LEU A 99 -9.99 -0.52 -9.35
CA LEU A 99 -9.09 -1.32 -8.53
C LEU A 99 -9.67 -2.70 -8.22
N HIS A 100 -10.98 -2.78 -8.01
CA HIS A 100 -11.67 -4.04 -7.74
C HIS A 100 -11.73 -4.97 -8.97
N GLU A 101 -11.68 -4.42 -10.18
CA GLU A 101 -11.62 -5.19 -11.43
C GLU A 101 -10.24 -5.81 -11.71
N LEU A 102 -9.16 -5.30 -11.05
CA LEU A 102 -7.80 -5.77 -11.29
C LEU A 102 -7.55 -7.14 -10.66
N ASN A 103 -6.80 -7.98 -11.37
CA ASN A 103 -6.29 -9.26 -10.87
C ASN A 103 -5.04 -9.02 -10.03
N ILE A 104 -5.20 -8.63 -8.75
CA ILE A 104 -4.08 -8.34 -7.84
C ILE A 104 -3.45 -9.66 -7.38
N LYS A 105 -2.16 -9.89 -7.71
CA LYS A 105 -1.44 -11.15 -7.47
C LYS A 105 -1.38 -11.58 -6.00
N SER A 106 -1.36 -10.63 -5.08
CA SER A 106 -1.34 -10.90 -3.64
C SER A 106 -2.73 -11.16 -3.05
N ASP A 107 -3.79 -11.04 -3.84
CA ASP A 107 -5.20 -10.96 -3.38
C ASP A 107 -5.44 -9.83 -2.36
N ARG A 108 -4.53 -8.88 -2.23
CA ARG A 108 -4.62 -7.78 -1.27
C ARG A 108 -4.21 -6.45 -1.88
N LEU A 109 -5.02 -5.44 -1.66
CA LEU A 109 -4.70 -4.05 -1.95
C LEU A 109 -4.04 -3.42 -0.72
N HIS A 110 -2.91 -2.75 -0.93
CA HIS A 110 -2.12 -2.15 0.13
C HIS A 110 -2.32 -0.63 0.18
N PHE A 111 -2.39 -0.08 1.39
CA PHE A 111 -2.37 1.37 1.62
C PHE A 111 -1.65 1.70 2.92
N ALA A 112 -1.44 2.98 3.21
CA ALA A 112 -0.77 3.41 4.43
C ALA A 112 -1.63 4.36 5.27
N PHE A 113 -1.46 4.27 6.60
CA PHE A 113 -2.00 5.21 7.58
C PHE A 113 -0.88 5.66 8.53
N ASP A 114 -0.15 6.71 8.12
CA ASP A 114 1.09 7.11 8.77
C ASP A 114 0.94 8.27 9.75
N ASP A 115 -0.20 9.00 9.72
CA ASP A 115 -0.46 10.15 10.59
C ASP A 115 -1.96 10.27 10.90
N LEU A 116 -2.30 10.54 12.16
CA LEU A 116 -3.70 10.75 12.60
C LEU A 116 -4.34 12.00 12.00
N SER A 117 -3.57 12.95 11.51
CA SER A 117 -4.10 14.20 10.93
C SER A 117 -5.01 13.98 9.73
N TYR A 118 -4.90 12.82 9.05
CA TYR A 118 -5.78 12.45 7.94
C TYR A 118 -6.61 11.18 8.23
N GLU A 119 -7.00 10.99 9.51
CA GLU A 119 -7.87 9.87 9.91
C GLU A 119 -9.18 9.85 9.11
N ASN A 120 -9.80 11.01 8.90
CA ASN A 120 -11.08 11.10 8.20
C ASN A 120 -10.96 10.65 6.74
N GLU A 121 -9.88 11.03 6.06
CA GLU A 121 -9.62 10.63 4.68
C GLU A 121 -9.34 9.12 4.58
N VAL A 122 -8.67 8.54 5.57
CA VAL A 122 -8.45 7.09 5.62
C VAL A 122 -9.78 6.36 5.81
N ARG A 123 -10.63 6.81 6.74
CA ARG A 123 -11.96 6.24 6.95
C ARG A 123 -12.81 6.32 5.70
N SER A 124 -12.90 7.49 5.09
CA SER A 124 -13.64 7.69 3.84
C SER A 124 -13.12 6.80 2.71
N GLY A 125 -11.79 6.70 2.55
CA GLY A 125 -11.20 5.84 1.52
C GLY A 125 -11.49 4.35 1.74
N ILE A 126 -11.49 3.87 2.99
CA ILE A 126 -11.86 2.49 3.33
C ILE A 126 -13.34 2.24 2.99
N GLU A 127 -14.24 3.15 3.38
CA GLU A 127 -15.68 3.05 3.11
C GLU A 127 -15.95 2.99 1.60
N ILE A 128 -15.29 3.82 0.80
CA ILE A 128 -15.42 3.79 -0.67
C ILE A 128 -14.89 2.47 -1.25
N LEU A 129 -13.79 1.91 -0.72
CA LEU A 129 -13.31 0.60 -1.16
C LEU A 129 -14.27 -0.52 -0.79
N GLU A 130 -14.89 -0.47 0.39
CA GLU A 130 -15.91 -1.43 0.80
C GLU A 130 -17.17 -1.34 -0.08
N GLU A 131 -17.63 -0.13 -0.41
CA GLU A 131 -18.74 0.10 -1.36
C GLU A 131 -18.43 -0.45 -2.76
N ALA A 132 -17.17 -0.38 -3.20
CA ALA A 132 -16.70 -0.95 -4.46
C ALA A 132 -16.58 -2.50 -4.42
N GLY A 133 -16.78 -3.14 -3.25
CA GLY A 133 -16.78 -4.59 -3.10
C GLY A 133 -15.55 -5.19 -2.42
N PHE A 134 -14.56 -4.37 -2.03
CA PHE A 134 -13.44 -4.88 -1.24
C PHE A 134 -13.91 -5.34 0.14
N LYS A 135 -13.52 -6.55 0.53
CA LYS A 135 -13.73 -7.05 1.89
C LYS A 135 -12.46 -6.79 2.71
N PRO A 136 -12.56 -6.59 4.03
CA PRO A 136 -11.41 -6.32 4.90
C PRO A 136 -10.22 -7.26 4.71
N ARG A 137 -10.48 -8.55 4.43
CA ARG A 137 -9.44 -9.57 4.21
C ARG A 137 -8.60 -9.34 2.93
N TYR A 138 -9.10 -8.55 2.00
CA TYR A 138 -8.41 -8.16 0.75
C TYR A 138 -7.70 -6.81 0.87
N LEU A 139 -7.67 -6.23 2.06
CA LEU A 139 -7.00 -4.99 2.37
C LEU A 139 -5.87 -5.23 3.37
N MET A 140 -4.80 -4.46 3.22
CA MET A 140 -3.68 -4.43 4.16
C MET A 140 -3.22 -3.00 4.37
N CYS A 141 -3.03 -2.59 5.64
CA CYS A 141 -2.63 -1.25 5.98
C CYS A 141 -1.24 -1.20 6.61
N TYR A 142 -0.32 -0.46 6.01
CA TYR A 142 0.95 -0.10 6.62
C TYR A 142 0.76 1.04 7.61
N ILE A 143 1.31 0.88 8.81
CA ILE A 143 1.27 1.90 9.88
C ILE A 143 2.71 2.25 10.24
N LEU A 144 3.16 3.44 9.87
CA LEU A 144 4.49 3.92 10.23
C LEU A 144 4.54 4.25 11.73
N ALA A 145 5.46 3.63 12.46
CA ALA A 145 5.66 3.90 13.87
C ALA A 145 6.46 5.20 14.09
N TRP A 146 5.91 6.31 13.62
CA TRP A 146 6.41 7.68 13.67
C TRP A 146 5.38 8.65 13.06
N PRO A 147 5.30 9.93 13.46
CA PRO A 147 5.68 10.53 14.74
C PRO A 147 4.65 10.23 15.84
N GLY A 148 4.66 10.89 16.96
CA GLY A 148 3.61 10.79 17.99
C GLY A 148 3.80 9.66 19.00
N GLY A 149 4.76 8.75 18.73
CA GLY A 149 5.10 7.71 19.69
C GLY A 149 4.08 6.55 19.73
N PHE A 150 4.13 5.79 20.82
CA PHE A 150 3.36 4.57 20.98
C PHE A 150 1.84 4.79 20.94
N GLU A 151 1.33 5.80 21.59
CA GLU A 151 -0.12 6.03 21.72
C GLU A 151 -0.76 6.39 20.37
N ASP A 152 -0.05 7.16 19.54
CA ASP A 152 -0.48 7.48 18.19
C ASP A 152 -0.53 6.23 17.29
N VAL A 153 0.55 5.44 17.31
CA VAL A 153 0.61 4.16 16.56
C VAL A 153 -0.49 3.21 17.03
N TRP A 154 -0.72 3.15 18.34
CA TRP A 154 -1.75 2.28 18.92
C TRP A 154 -3.15 2.71 18.45
N LYS A 155 -3.46 3.99 18.47
CA LYS A 155 -4.76 4.49 18.01
C LYS A 155 -5.02 4.16 16.54
N ARG A 156 -4.03 4.38 15.64
CA ARG A 156 -4.15 4.02 14.23
C ARG A 156 -4.34 2.50 14.04
N LEU A 157 -3.63 1.71 14.83
CA LEU A 157 -3.78 0.27 14.84
C LEU A 157 -5.19 -0.16 15.29
N GLU A 158 -5.75 0.45 16.32
CA GLU A 158 -7.11 0.14 16.79
C GLU A 158 -8.14 0.43 15.71
N ILE A 159 -8.05 1.56 15.02
CA ILE A 159 -8.92 1.92 13.90
C ILE A 159 -8.86 0.82 12.85
N ILE A 160 -7.67 0.51 12.35
CA ILE A 160 -7.50 -0.44 11.25
C ILE A 160 -7.89 -1.86 11.65
N TRP A 161 -7.40 -2.34 12.79
CA TRP A 161 -7.59 -3.73 13.21
C TRP A 161 -8.89 -3.99 13.93
N LYS A 162 -9.27 -3.14 14.90
CA LYS A 162 -10.46 -3.40 15.72
C LYS A 162 -11.74 -2.92 15.07
N GLU A 163 -11.73 -1.73 14.44
CA GLU A 163 -12.93 -1.17 13.83
C GLU A 163 -13.18 -1.77 12.43
N TYR A 164 -12.20 -1.65 11.52
CA TYR A 164 -12.36 -2.07 10.12
C TYR A 164 -11.99 -3.54 9.86
N ARG A 165 -11.35 -4.23 10.80
CA ARG A 165 -10.90 -5.64 10.62
C ARG A 165 -9.92 -5.85 9.47
N ILE A 166 -9.20 -4.81 9.09
CA ILE A 166 -8.17 -4.84 8.06
C ILE A 166 -6.85 -5.30 8.68
N ASP A 167 -6.07 -6.11 7.95
CA ASP A 167 -4.76 -6.58 8.41
C ASP A 167 -3.76 -5.42 8.48
N PRO A 168 -3.21 -5.08 9.66
CA PRO A 168 -2.22 -4.04 9.82
C PRO A 168 -0.79 -4.60 9.75
N PHE A 169 0.14 -3.75 9.31
CA PHE A 169 1.57 -4.00 9.38
C PHE A 169 2.30 -2.77 9.94
N VAL A 170 2.88 -2.88 11.12
CA VAL A 170 3.61 -1.78 11.78
C VAL A 170 5.04 -1.73 11.29
N GLN A 171 5.41 -0.65 10.61
CA GLN A 171 6.77 -0.36 10.15
C GLN A 171 7.50 0.51 11.17
N VAL A 172 8.57 -0.02 11.76
CA VAL A 172 9.36 0.71 12.76
C VAL A 172 10.38 1.62 12.05
N TYR A 173 10.23 2.94 12.20
CA TYR A 173 11.06 3.93 11.54
C TYR A 173 12.12 4.53 12.46
N ASN A 174 13.36 4.63 12.00
CA ASN A 174 14.50 5.35 12.62
C ASN A 174 14.52 5.32 14.17
N ASN A 175 14.27 6.46 14.81
CA ASN A 175 14.38 6.62 16.27
C ASN A 175 13.40 5.73 17.05
N SER A 176 12.27 5.36 16.46
CA SER A 176 11.32 4.41 17.05
C SER A 176 11.92 3.01 17.25
N ARG A 177 13.03 2.68 16.55
CA ARG A 177 13.79 1.42 16.77
C ARG A 177 14.37 1.32 18.18
N LYS A 178 14.59 2.44 18.88
CA LYS A 178 15.06 2.47 20.26
C LYS A 178 13.94 2.25 21.27
N ASP A 179 12.69 2.52 20.91
CA ASP A 179 11.54 2.31 21.78
C ASP A 179 11.19 0.81 21.86
N LYS A 180 11.36 0.24 23.06
CA LYS A 180 11.07 -1.17 23.31
C LYS A 180 9.57 -1.50 23.16
N ARG A 181 8.67 -0.54 23.50
CA ARG A 181 7.20 -0.72 23.38
C ARG A 181 6.81 -0.81 21.92
N ILE A 182 7.31 0.08 21.07
CA ILE A 182 7.06 0.08 19.62
C ILE A 182 7.58 -1.20 18.97
N ARG A 183 8.80 -1.63 19.32
CA ARG A 183 9.33 -2.89 18.78
C ARG A 183 8.51 -4.11 19.22
N LYS A 184 8.07 -4.13 20.47
CA LYS A 184 7.17 -5.17 20.98
C LYS A 184 5.83 -5.15 20.23
N LEU A 185 5.27 -3.95 20.00
CA LEU A 185 4.03 -3.77 19.25
C LEU A 185 4.15 -4.26 17.82
N ALA A 186 5.18 -3.84 17.09
CA ALA A 186 5.41 -4.29 15.72
C ALA A 186 5.57 -5.82 15.63
N ARG A 187 6.29 -6.44 16.56
CA ARG A 187 6.44 -7.90 16.59
C ARG A 187 5.12 -8.61 16.83
N TRP A 188 4.31 -8.12 17.76
CA TRP A 188 3.00 -8.68 18.04
C TRP A 188 2.04 -8.47 16.86
N CYS A 189 1.99 -7.25 16.34
CA CYS A 189 1.10 -6.86 15.26
C CYS A 189 1.40 -7.61 13.96
N ASN A 190 2.68 -7.66 13.54
CA ASN A 190 3.10 -8.21 12.25
C ASN A 190 3.10 -9.75 12.20
N LYS A 191 2.71 -10.40 13.29
CA LYS A 191 2.49 -11.84 13.35
C LYS A 191 1.01 -12.12 13.57
N PRO A 192 0.24 -12.41 12.51
CA PRO A 192 -1.20 -12.63 12.62
C PRO A 192 -1.59 -13.67 13.67
N GLN A 193 -0.78 -14.73 13.86
CA GLN A 193 -1.00 -15.75 14.87
C GLN A 193 -0.99 -15.17 16.29
N LEU A 194 -0.02 -14.28 16.59
CA LEU A 194 0.06 -13.63 17.91
C LEU A 194 -1.11 -12.67 18.12
N ARG A 195 -1.37 -11.80 17.15
CA ARG A 195 -2.44 -10.80 17.21
C ARG A 195 -3.83 -11.43 17.37
N LYS A 196 -4.05 -12.62 16.80
CA LYS A 196 -5.33 -13.35 16.90
C LYS A 196 -5.48 -14.18 18.16
N THR A 197 -4.41 -14.49 18.88
CA THR A 197 -4.42 -15.43 20.04
C THR A 197 -4.22 -14.78 21.38
N CYS A 198 -3.63 -13.57 21.44
CA CYS A 198 -3.46 -12.86 22.71
C CYS A 198 -3.54 -11.34 22.50
N GLU A 199 -4.05 -10.64 23.50
CA GLU A 199 -4.04 -9.18 23.54
C GLU A 199 -2.61 -8.65 23.70
N PHE A 200 -2.34 -7.43 23.21
CA PHE A 200 -1.00 -6.84 23.28
C PHE A 200 -0.47 -6.74 24.72
N GLY A 201 -1.34 -6.44 25.69
CA GLY A 201 -0.99 -6.36 27.12
C GLY A 201 -0.48 -7.68 27.69
N GLU A 202 -1.02 -8.80 27.21
CA GLU A 202 -0.67 -10.16 27.64
C GLU A 202 0.58 -10.70 26.91
N TYR A 203 0.90 -10.13 25.76
CA TYR A 203 2.05 -10.57 24.96
C TYR A 203 3.37 -10.35 25.70
N ARG A 204 4.06 -11.44 26.02
CA ARG A 204 5.41 -11.43 26.61
C ARG A 204 6.46 -11.69 25.53
N ASP A 205 7.27 -10.66 25.25
CA ASP A 205 8.46 -10.83 24.41
C ASP A 205 9.54 -11.58 25.21
N ARG A 206 9.82 -12.81 24.82
CA ARG A 206 10.77 -13.70 25.50
C ARG A 206 12.25 -13.45 25.11
N ARG A 207 12.60 -12.24 24.67
CA ARG A 207 13.98 -11.89 24.35
C ARG A 207 14.55 -10.88 25.32
#